data_46ba0a8062558ec580700719cad7c873
#
_entry.id   46ba0a8062558ec580700719cad7c873
#
_cell.length_a   1.000
_cell.length_b   1.000
_cell.length_c   1.000
_cell.angle_alpha   90.00
_cell.angle_beta   90.00
_cell.angle_gamma   90.00
#
_symmetry.space_group_name_H-M   'P 1'
#
loop_
_entity.id
_entity.type
_entity.pdbx_description
1 polymer ?
#
loop_
_entity_poly.entity_id
_entity_poly.type
_entity_poly.pdbx_seq_one_letter_code
_entity_poly.pdbx_strand_id
1 'polypeptide(L)'
;MSKIVSVFEGCGFTEASPGEFSLRAFKNNKISLVEAESINDLIRSGSSNEAAAISGVFSGRFESQINSLSERIDSLRVLVEGAIDFSDEDEDFESHLSAVLPELSLLLDDLVAFFGGF
;
A
#
# COMPACT_ATOMS: atom_id res chain seq x y z
N MET A 1 7.07 7.01 37.39
CA MET A 1 7.54 6.27 36.21
C MET A 1 9.01 5.82 36.31
N SER A 2 9.92 6.65 36.82
CA SER A 2 11.34 6.34 36.94
C SER A 2 11.70 5.13 37.83
N LYS A 3 10.94 4.87 38.90
CA LYS A 3 11.20 3.73 39.82
C LYS A 3 10.92 2.36 39.19
N ILE A 4 9.93 2.26 38.32
CA ILE A 4 9.57 1.01 37.67
C ILE A 4 10.63 0.66 36.61
N VAL A 5 11.06 1.64 35.83
CA VAL A 5 12.12 1.47 34.83
C VAL A 5 13.42 0.99 35.48
N SER A 6 13.84 1.63 36.59
CA SER A 6 15.08 1.25 37.29
C SER A 6 15.04 -0.17 37.88
N VAL A 7 13.87 -0.67 38.30
CA VAL A 7 13.71 -2.06 38.74
C VAL A 7 13.93 -3.04 37.60
N PHE A 8 13.35 -2.76 36.40
CA PHE A 8 13.53 -3.62 35.23
C PHE A 8 14.97 -3.58 34.71
N GLU A 9 15.60 -2.42 34.69
CA GLU A 9 17.05 -2.30 34.36
C GLU A 9 17.91 -3.10 35.31
N GLY A 10 17.62 -3.07 36.62
CA GLY A 10 18.29 -3.89 37.63
C GLY A 10 18.10 -5.40 37.43
N CYS A 11 17.05 -5.82 36.73
CA CYS A 11 16.79 -7.22 36.36
C CYS A 11 17.45 -7.62 35.01
N GLY A 12 18.21 -6.74 34.38
CA GLY A 12 18.91 -7.01 33.11
C GLY A 12 18.12 -6.69 31.84
N PHE A 13 16.96 -6.01 32.00
CA PHE A 13 16.24 -5.48 30.83
C PHE A 13 16.86 -4.16 30.38
N THR A 14 16.82 -3.91 29.10
CA THR A 14 17.27 -2.66 28.50
C THR A 14 16.08 -1.84 28.01
N GLU A 15 16.19 -0.52 28.12
CA GLU A 15 15.17 0.38 27.58
C GLU A 15 15.16 0.30 26.05
N ALA A 16 13.95 0.21 25.49
CA ALA A 16 13.76 0.20 24.03
C ALA A 16 14.10 1.58 23.44
N SER A 17 14.80 1.59 22.31
CA SER A 17 15.00 2.80 21.53
C SER A 17 13.71 3.25 20.82
N PRO A 18 13.57 4.54 20.45
CA PRO A 18 12.41 5.00 19.70
C PRO A 18 12.19 4.19 18.43
N GLY A 19 10.94 3.69 18.24
CA GLY A 19 10.57 2.88 17.08
C GLY A 19 11.04 1.42 17.10
N GLU A 20 11.67 0.95 18.18
CA GLU A 20 12.20 -0.41 18.26
C GLU A 20 11.13 -1.48 18.15
N PHE A 21 9.95 -1.30 18.75
CA PHE A 21 8.86 -2.27 18.66
C PHE A 21 8.30 -2.39 17.25
N SER A 22 8.09 -1.27 16.55
CA SER A 22 7.65 -1.25 15.15
C SER A 22 8.68 -1.88 14.22
N LEU A 23 9.97 -1.60 14.45
CA LEU A 23 11.06 -2.20 13.68
C LEU A 23 11.12 -3.72 13.88
N ARG A 24 10.96 -4.20 15.10
CA ARG A 24 10.91 -5.65 15.38
C ARG A 24 9.70 -6.31 14.74
N ALA A 25 8.53 -5.67 14.83
CA ALA A 25 7.31 -6.18 14.22
C ALA A 25 7.47 -6.30 12.69
N PHE A 26 8.06 -5.29 12.05
CA PHE A 26 8.37 -5.33 10.63
C PHE A 26 9.39 -6.44 10.29
N LYS A 27 10.50 -6.53 11.00
CA LYS A 27 11.51 -7.59 10.79
C LYS A 27 10.98 -9.01 10.98
N ASN A 28 9.99 -9.16 11.84
CA ASN A 28 9.32 -10.44 12.11
C ASN A 28 8.07 -10.66 11.23
N ASN A 29 7.88 -9.85 10.18
CA ASN A 29 6.74 -9.94 9.24
C ASN A 29 5.37 -9.89 9.95
N LYS A 30 5.24 -9.14 11.04
CA LYS A 30 3.98 -8.92 11.75
C LYS A 30 3.21 -7.74 11.23
N ILE A 31 3.92 -6.77 10.66
CA ILE A 31 3.37 -5.59 9.98
C ILE A 31 4.13 -5.35 8.69
N SER A 32 3.48 -4.73 7.71
CA SER A 32 4.12 -4.28 6.47
C SER A 32 4.97 -3.03 6.70
N LEU A 33 5.82 -2.67 5.72
CA LEU A 33 6.59 -1.43 5.78
C LEU A 33 5.68 -0.20 5.83
N VAL A 34 4.61 -0.20 5.04
CA VAL A 34 3.62 0.90 5.01
C VAL A 34 2.94 1.08 6.37
N GLU A 35 2.57 -0.02 7.01
CA GLU A 35 2.02 0.00 8.38
C GLU A 35 3.04 0.52 9.39
N ALA A 36 4.30 0.10 9.30
CA ALA A 36 5.37 0.57 10.19
C ALA A 36 5.63 2.08 10.03
N GLU A 37 5.64 2.60 8.81
CA GLU A 37 5.78 4.03 8.52
C GLU A 37 4.57 4.83 9.02
N SER A 38 3.36 4.31 8.85
CA SER A 38 2.12 4.97 9.28
C SER A 38 2.02 5.13 10.80
N ILE A 39 2.67 4.29 11.60
CA ILE A 39 2.75 4.47 13.05
C ILE A 39 3.41 5.81 13.40
N ASN A 40 4.51 6.14 12.75
CA ASN A 40 5.24 7.38 13.00
C ASN A 40 4.41 8.60 12.55
N ASP A 41 3.73 8.50 11.42
CA ASP A 41 2.85 9.56 10.92
C ASP A 41 1.64 9.77 11.83
N LEU A 42 1.06 8.68 12.37
CA LEU A 42 -0.03 8.74 13.34
C LEU A 42 0.39 9.49 14.62
N ILE A 43 1.58 9.22 15.13
CA ILE A 43 2.12 9.90 16.32
C ILE A 43 2.31 11.41 16.06
N ARG A 44 2.68 11.77 14.84
CA ARG A 44 2.90 13.15 14.41
C ARG A 44 1.65 13.87 13.95
N SER A 45 0.52 13.17 13.78
CA SER A 45 -0.71 13.75 13.25
C SER A 45 -1.20 14.91 14.12
N GLY A 46 -1.54 16.04 13.45
CA GLY A 46 -2.01 17.25 14.11
C GLY A 46 -3.53 17.38 14.19
N SER A 47 -4.27 16.50 13.52
CA SER A 47 -5.73 16.56 13.44
C SER A 47 -6.38 15.19 13.50
N SER A 48 -7.65 15.15 13.91
CA SER A 48 -8.45 13.91 13.92
C SER A 48 -8.70 13.33 12.53
N ASN A 49 -8.80 14.17 11.51
CA ASN A 49 -8.98 13.73 10.14
C ASN A 49 -7.72 13.08 9.58
N GLU A 50 -6.56 13.63 9.88
CA GLU A 50 -5.27 13.07 9.52
C GLU A 50 -5.05 11.72 10.22
N ALA A 51 -5.35 11.63 11.51
CA ALA A 51 -5.31 10.39 12.27
C ALA A 51 -6.26 9.32 11.71
N ALA A 52 -7.45 9.69 11.26
CA ALA A 52 -8.42 8.79 10.64
C ALA A 52 -7.92 8.26 9.28
N ALA A 53 -7.32 9.12 8.46
CA ALA A 53 -6.72 8.74 7.18
C ALA A 53 -5.57 7.72 7.38
N ILE A 54 -4.67 7.99 8.32
CA ILE A 54 -3.56 7.11 8.66
C ILE A 54 -4.06 5.78 9.25
N SER A 55 -5.12 5.82 10.06
CA SER A 55 -5.79 4.60 10.58
C SER A 55 -6.36 3.73 9.46
N GLY A 56 -6.78 4.34 8.35
CA GLY A 56 -7.19 3.63 7.13
C GLY A 56 -6.05 2.83 6.48
N VAL A 57 -4.83 3.36 6.50
CA VAL A 57 -3.61 2.64 6.08
C VAL A 57 -3.34 1.44 6.99
N PHE A 58 -3.49 1.63 8.31
CA PHE A 58 -3.29 0.59 9.33
C PHE A 58 -4.28 -0.59 9.19
N SER A 59 -5.47 -0.34 8.67
CA SER A 59 -6.49 -1.39 8.46
C SER A 59 -6.23 -2.29 7.25
N GLY A 60 -5.12 -2.12 6.54
CA GLY A 60 -4.78 -2.86 5.32
C GLY A 60 -5.61 -2.48 4.09
N ARG A 61 -6.54 -1.53 4.21
CA ARG A 61 -7.37 -1.08 3.09
C ARG A 61 -6.55 -0.44 1.97
N PHE A 62 -5.59 0.39 2.35
CA PHE A 62 -4.70 1.04 1.39
C PHE A 62 -3.89 0.01 0.60
N GLU A 63 -3.28 -0.94 1.30
CA GLU A 63 -2.50 -2.02 0.68
C GLU A 63 -3.36 -2.90 -0.24
N SER A 64 -4.58 -3.25 0.19
CA SER A 64 -5.53 -4.00 -0.63
C SER A 64 -5.93 -3.25 -1.90
N GLN A 65 -6.17 -1.94 -1.82
CA GLN A 65 -6.49 -1.11 -2.98
C GLN A 65 -5.32 -1.00 -3.95
N ILE A 66 -4.09 -0.80 -3.45
CA ILE A 66 -2.88 -0.76 -4.28
C ILE A 66 -2.64 -2.09 -4.97
N ASN A 67 -2.79 -3.21 -4.27
CA ASN A 67 -2.65 -4.54 -4.86
C ASN A 67 -3.68 -4.78 -5.96
N SER A 68 -4.94 -4.42 -5.74
CA SER A 68 -5.99 -4.52 -6.75
C SER A 68 -5.70 -3.68 -8.01
N LEU A 69 -5.20 -2.46 -7.84
CA LEU A 69 -4.76 -1.62 -8.96
C LEU A 69 -3.58 -2.24 -9.70
N SER A 70 -2.61 -2.78 -8.98
CA SER A 70 -1.45 -3.45 -9.57
C SER A 70 -1.85 -4.67 -10.41
N GLU A 71 -2.75 -5.52 -9.90
CA GLU A 71 -3.26 -6.68 -10.63
C GLU A 71 -4.00 -6.28 -11.92
N ARG A 72 -4.76 -5.18 -11.88
CA ARG A 72 -5.44 -4.66 -13.07
C ARG A 72 -4.47 -4.09 -14.10
N ILE A 73 -3.42 -3.40 -13.66
CA ILE A 73 -2.35 -2.92 -14.54
C ILE A 73 -1.63 -4.09 -15.20
N ASP A 74 -1.32 -5.14 -14.45
CA ASP A 74 -0.69 -6.34 -14.99
C ASP A 74 -1.58 -7.06 -16.00
N SER A 75 -2.88 -7.11 -15.76
CA SER A 75 -3.85 -7.67 -16.70
C SER A 75 -3.92 -6.87 -18.02
N LEU A 76 -3.91 -5.53 -17.93
CA LEU A 76 -3.83 -4.67 -19.10
C LEU A 76 -2.53 -4.84 -19.88
N ARG A 77 -1.40 -4.98 -19.16
CA ARG A 77 -0.11 -5.25 -19.78
C ARG A 77 -0.14 -6.53 -20.61
N VAL A 78 -0.71 -7.60 -20.07
CA VAL A 78 -0.85 -8.87 -20.79
C VAL A 78 -1.69 -8.71 -22.07
N LEU A 79 -2.80 -7.95 -22.00
CA LEU A 79 -3.64 -7.67 -23.16
C LEU A 79 -2.89 -6.88 -24.24
N VAL A 80 -2.11 -5.88 -23.84
CA VAL A 80 -1.31 -5.07 -24.78
C VAL A 80 -0.18 -5.90 -25.39
N GLU A 81 0.54 -6.70 -24.60
CA GLU A 81 1.58 -7.60 -25.08
C GLU A 81 1.01 -8.62 -26.09
N GLY A 82 -0.17 -9.19 -25.80
CA GLY A 82 -0.88 -10.06 -26.72
C GLY A 82 -1.25 -9.37 -28.04
N ALA A 83 -1.73 -8.13 -27.99
CA ALA A 83 -2.03 -7.35 -29.17
C ALA A 83 -0.77 -7.06 -30.03
N ILE A 84 0.37 -6.81 -29.39
CA ILE A 84 1.65 -6.59 -30.09
C ILE A 84 2.14 -7.88 -30.75
N ASP A 85 2.07 -9.01 -30.06
CA ASP A 85 2.53 -10.30 -30.56
C ASP A 85 1.70 -10.81 -31.77
N PHE A 86 0.42 -10.47 -31.81
CA PHE A 86 -0.51 -10.83 -32.92
C PHE A 86 -0.71 -9.71 -33.94
N SER A 87 0.09 -8.65 -33.91
CA SER A 87 -0.05 -7.49 -34.78
C SER A 87 0.15 -7.79 -36.30
N ASP A 88 0.72 -8.93 -36.66
CA ASP A 88 0.90 -9.39 -38.04
C ASP A 88 -0.41 -10.02 -38.61
N GLU A 89 -1.42 -10.25 -37.82
CA GLU A 89 -2.74 -10.73 -38.22
C GLU A 89 -3.77 -9.59 -38.05
N ASP A 90 -4.04 -8.84 -39.13
CA ASP A 90 -4.77 -7.58 -39.16
C ASP A 90 -6.17 -7.60 -38.48
N GLU A 91 -6.85 -8.73 -38.42
CA GLU A 91 -8.18 -8.85 -37.82
C GLU A 91 -8.16 -8.94 -36.29
N ASP A 92 -7.11 -9.49 -35.69
CA ASP A 92 -7.02 -9.69 -34.22
C ASP A 92 -6.52 -8.46 -33.48
N PHE A 93 -5.75 -7.58 -34.13
CA PHE A 93 -5.21 -6.37 -33.52
C PHE A 93 -6.31 -5.37 -33.14
N GLU A 94 -7.27 -5.09 -34.03
CA GLU A 94 -8.39 -4.17 -33.74
C GLU A 94 -9.28 -4.71 -32.61
N SER A 95 -9.49 -6.03 -32.58
CA SER A 95 -10.26 -6.69 -31.54
C SER A 95 -9.58 -6.56 -30.16
N HIS A 96 -8.28 -6.77 -30.08
CA HIS A 96 -7.50 -6.59 -28.84
C HIS A 96 -7.48 -5.13 -28.39
N LEU A 97 -7.31 -4.19 -29.30
CA LEU A 97 -7.29 -2.77 -29.00
C LEU A 97 -8.67 -2.29 -28.47
N SER A 98 -9.75 -2.78 -29.03
CA SER A 98 -11.10 -2.46 -28.58
C SER A 98 -11.40 -3.01 -27.19
N ALA A 99 -10.74 -4.08 -26.76
CA ALA A 99 -10.82 -4.61 -25.40
C ALA A 99 -9.99 -3.83 -24.38
N VAL A 100 -8.82 -3.32 -24.79
CA VAL A 100 -7.89 -2.57 -23.90
C VAL A 100 -8.41 -1.18 -23.56
N LEU A 101 -8.99 -0.45 -24.51
CA LEU A 101 -9.39 0.94 -24.32
C LEU A 101 -10.44 1.15 -23.22
N PRO A 102 -11.52 0.36 -23.11
CA PRO A 102 -12.49 0.48 -22.03
C PRO A 102 -11.87 0.18 -20.66
N GLU A 103 -11.05 -0.84 -20.57
CA GLU A 103 -10.37 -1.23 -19.31
C GLU A 103 -9.38 -0.15 -18.84
N LEU A 104 -8.66 0.46 -19.78
CA LEU A 104 -7.76 1.57 -19.47
C LEU A 104 -8.52 2.79 -18.96
N SER A 105 -9.67 3.10 -19.56
CA SER A 105 -10.54 4.20 -19.13
C SER A 105 -11.04 3.98 -17.70
N LEU A 106 -11.55 2.78 -17.41
CA LEU A 106 -12.02 2.41 -16.07
C LEU A 106 -10.88 2.48 -15.03
N LEU A 107 -9.69 2.02 -15.39
CA LEU A 107 -8.54 2.10 -14.51
C LEU A 107 -8.13 3.55 -14.21
N LEU A 108 -8.18 4.43 -15.20
CA LEU A 108 -7.92 5.86 -15.02
C LEU A 108 -8.95 6.51 -14.10
N ASP A 109 -10.23 6.21 -14.26
CA ASP A 109 -11.30 6.73 -13.41
C ASP A 109 -11.13 6.28 -11.96
N ASP A 110 -10.77 5.02 -11.74
CA ASP A 110 -10.50 4.48 -10.40
C ASP A 110 -9.25 5.11 -9.77
N LEU A 111 -8.19 5.35 -10.55
CA LEU A 111 -7.00 6.06 -10.08
C LEU A 111 -7.32 7.50 -9.68
N VAL A 112 -8.08 8.21 -10.50
CA VAL A 112 -8.52 9.59 -10.18
C VAL A 112 -9.37 9.61 -8.91
N ALA A 113 -10.30 8.68 -8.77
CA ALA A 113 -11.13 8.55 -7.56
C ALA A 113 -10.28 8.20 -6.32
N PHE A 114 -9.31 7.33 -6.47
CA PHE A 114 -8.40 6.96 -5.38
C PHE A 114 -7.57 8.14 -4.90
N PHE A 115 -6.94 8.89 -5.80
CA PHE A 115 -6.16 10.07 -5.43
C PHE A 115 -7.01 11.31 -5.13
N GLY A 116 -8.20 11.43 -5.70
CA GLY A 116 -9.13 12.54 -5.43
C GLY A 116 -9.80 12.45 -4.06
N GLY A 117 -9.77 11.29 -3.40
CA GLY A 117 -10.24 11.09 -2.03
C GLY A 117 -9.22 11.46 -0.94
N PHE A 118 -8.02 11.84 -1.36
CA PHE A 118 -6.96 12.35 -0.50
C PHE A 118 -6.85 13.87 -0.64
#